data_40a1a03d49cbb4d1cb5757673ec35025
#
_entry.id   40a1a03d49cbb4d1cb5757673ec35025
#
_cell.length_a   1.000
_cell.length_b   1.000
_cell.length_c   1.000
_cell.angle_alpha   90.00
_cell.angle_beta   90.00
_cell.angle_gamma   90.00
#
_symmetry.space_group_name_H-M   'P 1'
#
loop_
_entity.id
_entity.type
_entity.pdbx_description
1 polymer ?
#
loop_
_entity_poly.entity_id
_entity_poly.type
_entity_poly.pdbx_seq_one_letter_code
_entity_poly.pdbx_strand_id
1 'polypeptide(L)'
;MKCPECVSENQIKYISEFYQNMENALYSKDGYTTDSKGERHALSDYIDIESLARMYLLQEFSMNLDSGITSFYLYKDSDLTGDGKLHAAPVWDFDVALGNYTSRNGTDFTDPTQWWAKISRMYDNSSKYNVMAQAVQHEEVWNKVKELWQSEFMPAIKYILGESTAYTATKIKTLDAY
;
A
#
# COMPACT_ATOMS: atom_id res chain seq x y z
N MET A 1 -13.20 -10.90 2.90
CA MET A 1 -13.79 -9.53 2.92
C MET A 1 -14.59 -9.37 4.20
N LYS A 2 -14.34 -8.31 4.97
CA LYS A 2 -15.20 -7.94 6.11
C LYS A 2 -16.28 -7.01 5.57
N CYS A 3 -17.53 -7.45 5.57
CA CYS A 3 -18.67 -6.65 5.11
C CYS A 3 -19.49 -6.19 6.30
N PRO A 4 -20.11 -5.00 6.25
CA PRO A 4 -21.13 -4.60 7.21
C PRO A 4 -22.28 -5.61 7.27
N GLU A 5 -22.91 -5.76 8.43
CA GLU A 5 -24.00 -6.75 8.64
C GLU A 5 -25.22 -6.55 7.73
N CYS A 6 -25.35 -5.39 7.08
CA CYS A 6 -26.50 -5.03 6.24
C CYS A 6 -26.09 -4.76 4.79
N VAL A 7 -25.37 -5.70 4.16
CA VAL A 7 -24.96 -5.57 2.74
C VAL A 7 -25.91 -6.38 1.85
N SER A 8 -26.39 -5.77 0.77
CA SER A 8 -27.20 -6.45 -0.24
C SER A 8 -26.33 -7.33 -1.17
N GLU A 9 -26.94 -8.34 -1.77
CA GLU A 9 -26.25 -9.19 -2.76
C GLU A 9 -25.68 -8.38 -3.94
N ASN A 10 -26.39 -7.34 -4.37
CA ASN A 10 -25.91 -6.46 -5.45
C ASN A 10 -24.67 -5.66 -5.04
N GLN A 11 -24.58 -5.22 -3.78
CA GLN A 11 -23.39 -4.54 -3.27
C GLN A 11 -22.21 -5.50 -3.16
N ILE A 12 -22.44 -6.72 -2.70
CA ILE A 12 -21.40 -7.77 -2.66
C ILE A 12 -20.89 -8.07 -4.08
N LYS A 13 -21.79 -8.25 -5.03
CA LYS A 13 -21.42 -8.49 -6.42
C LYS A 13 -20.60 -7.33 -6.98
N TYR A 14 -21.08 -6.10 -6.82
CA TYR A 14 -20.40 -4.89 -7.28
C TYR A 14 -18.96 -4.78 -6.74
N ILE A 15 -18.79 -4.86 -5.42
CA ILE A 15 -17.46 -4.72 -4.82
C ILE A 15 -16.53 -5.88 -5.18
N SER A 16 -17.07 -7.09 -5.34
CA SER A 16 -16.29 -8.26 -5.75
C SER A 16 -15.78 -8.11 -7.19
N GLU A 17 -16.64 -7.66 -8.12
CA GLU A 17 -16.25 -7.39 -9.50
C GLU A 17 -15.24 -6.24 -9.59
N PHE A 18 -15.45 -5.17 -8.83
CA PHE A 18 -14.55 -4.02 -8.76
C PHE A 18 -13.16 -4.42 -8.27
N TYR A 19 -13.12 -5.15 -7.16
CA TYR A 19 -11.87 -5.65 -6.58
C TYR A 19 -11.16 -6.63 -7.52
N GLN A 20 -11.90 -7.54 -8.16
CA GLN A 20 -11.31 -8.49 -9.11
C GLN A 20 -10.71 -7.77 -10.33
N ASN A 21 -11.35 -6.72 -10.82
CA ASN A 21 -10.81 -5.93 -11.92
C ASN A 21 -9.54 -5.17 -11.49
N MET A 22 -9.52 -4.61 -10.29
CA MET A 22 -8.30 -4.02 -9.71
C MET A 22 -7.19 -5.07 -9.64
N GLU A 23 -7.48 -6.25 -9.12
CA GLU A 23 -6.51 -7.35 -9.02
C GLU A 23 -6.00 -7.79 -10.40
N ASN A 24 -6.89 -7.93 -11.38
CA ASN A 24 -6.52 -8.27 -12.75
C ASN A 24 -5.57 -7.20 -13.34
N ALA A 25 -5.83 -5.91 -13.13
CA ALA A 25 -4.94 -4.85 -13.56
C ALA A 25 -3.60 -4.90 -12.83
N LEU A 26 -3.62 -5.09 -11.50
CA LEU A 26 -2.43 -5.17 -10.66
C LEU A 26 -1.49 -6.32 -11.07
N TYR A 27 -2.05 -7.49 -11.39
CA TYR A 27 -1.27 -8.66 -11.78
C TYR A 27 -1.05 -8.77 -13.29
N SER A 28 -1.61 -7.85 -14.08
CA SER A 28 -1.29 -7.74 -15.50
C SER A 28 0.12 -7.17 -15.70
N LYS A 29 0.72 -7.48 -16.85
CA LYS A 29 2.05 -6.97 -17.17
C LYS A 29 2.08 -5.48 -17.47
N ASP A 30 0.99 -4.94 -17.99
CA ASP A 30 0.88 -3.58 -18.48
C ASP A 30 0.06 -2.65 -17.59
N GLY A 31 -0.47 -3.15 -16.45
CA GLY A 31 -1.28 -2.36 -15.51
C GLY A 31 -2.73 -2.15 -15.95
N TYR A 32 -3.23 -2.96 -16.91
CA TYR A 32 -4.58 -2.82 -17.42
C TYR A 32 -5.40 -4.10 -17.28
N THR A 33 -6.72 -3.91 -17.21
CA THR A 33 -7.70 -4.97 -17.29
C THR A 33 -8.79 -4.62 -18.28
N THR A 34 -9.60 -5.61 -18.68
CA THR A 34 -10.80 -5.41 -19.49
C THR A 34 -12.00 -5.86 -18.65
N ASP A 35 -12.97 -4.99 -18.49
CA ASP A 35 -14.18 -5.27 -17.71
C ASP A 35 -15.16 -6.20 -18.45
N SER A 36 -16.26 -6.55 -17.79
CA SER A 36 -17.30 -7.42 -18.37
C SER A 36 -18.03 -6.82 -19.58
N LYS A 37 -17.88 -5.51 -19.83
CA LYS A 37 -18.43 -4.82 -21.01
C LYS A 37 -17.45 -4.73 -22.15
N GLY A 38 -16.20 -5.18 -21.97
CA GLY A 38 -15.13 -5.10 -22.95
C GLY A 38 -14.38 -3.75 -22.91
N GLU A 39 -14.60 -2.90 -21.90
CA GLU A 39 -13.89 -1.64 -21.74
C GLU A 39 -12.55 -1.85 -21.02
N ARG A 40 -11.52 -1.18 -21.51
CA ARG A 40 -10.16 -1.29 -20.96
C ARG A 40 -9.92 -0.21 -19.92
N HIS A 41 -9.46 -0.64 -18.74
CA HIS A 41 -9.22 0.22 -17.57
C HIS A 41 -7.80 0.05 -17.03
N ALA A 42 -7.21 1.14 -16.58
CA ALA A 42 -5.92 1.15 -15.91
C ALA A 42 -6.07 0.77 -14.42
N LEU A 43 -4.96 0.37 -13.78
CA LEU A 43 -4.91 0.15 -12.33
C LEU A 43 -5.37 1.40 -11.56
N SER A 44 -4.96 2.58 -12.01
CA SER A 44 -5.34 3.88 -11.42
C SER A 44 -6.83 4.24 -11.54
N ASP A 45 -7.61 3.53 -12.35
CA ASP A 45 -9.06 3.67 -12.37
C ASP A 45 -9.74 3.00 -11.16
N TYR A 46 -9.08 2.02 -10.56
CA TYR A 46 -9.61 1.21 -9.47
C TYR A 46 -9.02 1.53 -8.11
N ILE A 47 -7.75 1.95 -8.03
CA ILE A 47 -7.07 2.24 -6.78
C ILE A 47 -6.36 3.59 -6.84
N ASP A 48 -6.41 4.33 -5.75
CA ASP A 48 -5.66 5.56 -5.59
C ASP A 48 -4.16 5.26 -5.48
N ILE A 49 -3.42 5.65 -6.51
CA ILE A 49 -1.98 5.37 -6.64
C ILE A 49 -1.17 6.07 -5.55
N GLU A 50 -1.61 7.25 -5.10
CA GLU A 50 -0.90 7.97 -4.05
C GLU A 50 -1.01 7.27 -2.70
N SER A 51 -2.22 6.84 -2.30
CA SER A 51 -2.40 6.09 -1.05
C SER A 51 -1.65 4.75 -1.06
N LEU A 52 -1.65 4.07 -2.21
CA LEU A 52 -0.92 2.81 -2.39
C LEU A 52 0.60 3.03 -2.27
N ALA A 53 1.13 4.08 -2.89
CA ALA A 53 2.55 4.43 -2.82
C ALA A 53 2.97 4.88 -1.40
N ARG A 54 2.12 5.63 -0.68
CA ARG A 54 2.35 6.00 0.72
C ARG A 54 2.38 4.77 1.62
N MET A 55 1.42 3.86 1.44
CA MET A 55 1.38 2.62 2.19
C MET A 55 2.62 1.78 1.93
N TYR A 56 3.04 1.64 0.65
CA TYR A 56 4.28 0.96 0.30
C TYR A 56 5.50 1.55 1.03
N LEU A 57 5.67 2.88 0.98
CA LEU A 57 6.79 3.54 1.65
C LEU A 57 6.78 3.31 3.17
N LEU A 58 5.61 3.35 3.79
CA LEU A 58 5.46 3.11 5.21
C LEU A 58 5.82 1.66 5.57
N GLN A 59 5.33 0.70 4.79
CA GLN A 59 5.62 -0.73 4.97
C GLN A 59 7.11 -1.02 4.78
N GLU A 60 7.74 -0.45 3.76
CA GLU A 60 9.15 -0.63 3.46
C GLU A 60 10.04 0.00 4.53
N PHE A 61 9.76 1.26 4.90
CA PHE A 61 10.51 2.00 5.91
C PHE A 61 10.43 1.35 7.30
N SER A 62 9.26 0.84 7.65
CA SER A 62 9.07 0.16 8.93
C SER A 62 9.56 -1.29 8.94
N MET A 63 10.00 -1.81 7.80
CA MET A 63 10.39 -3.22 7.66
C MET A 63 9.27 -4.17 8.10
N ASN A 64 8.01 -3.85 7.75
CA ASN A 64 6.87 -4.66 8.15
C ASN A 64 6.81 -5.95 7.34
N LEU A 65 6.96 -7.09 8.01
CA LEU A 65 7.01 -8.41 7.37
C LEU A 65 5.65 -8.87 6.85
N ASP A 66 4.57 -8.36 7.40
CA ASP A 66 3.19 -8.65 6.97
C ASP A 66 2.74 -7.82 5.78
N SER A 67 3.62 -7.00 5.27
CA SER A 67 3.37 -6.06 4.19
C SER A 67 2.65 -6.70 2.99
N GLY A 68 1.43 -6.24 2.72
CA GLY A 68 0.65 -6.65 1.55
C GLY A 68 0.20 -8.10 1.51
N ILE A 69 0.36 -8.86 2.60
CA ILE A 69 -0.03 -10.27 2.73
C ILE A 69 -1.14 -10.40 3.76
N THR A 70 -0.89 -9.94 4.97
CA THR A 70 -1.86 -9.86 6.06
C THR A 70 -1.91 -8.43 6.57
N SER A 71 -2.87 -8.12 7.44
CA SER A 71 -2.98 -6.81 8.09
C SER A 71 -2.95 -5.61 7.13
N PHE A 72 -3.27 -5.86 5.85
CA PHE A 72 -3.38 -4.87 4.80
C PHE A 72 -4.84 -4.65 4.43
N TYR A 73 -5.29 -3.41 4.54
CA TYR A 73 -6.68 -3.03 4.33
C TYR A 73 -6.83 -2.04 3.21
N LEU A 74 -7.95 -2.19 2.50
CA LEU A 74 -8.42 -1.24 1.51
C LEU A 74 -9.84 -0.81 1.88
N TYR A 75 -10.16 0.46 1.72
CA TYR A 75 -11.55 0.90 1.71
C TYR A 75 -11.91 1.43 0.31
N LYS A 76 -13.15 1.24 -0.08
CA LYS A 76 -13.70 1.78 -1.31
C LYS A 76 -14.37 3.11 -0.99
N ASP A 77 -13.94 4.18 -1.65
CA ASP A 77 -14.63 5.46 -1.56
C ASP A 77 -15.93 5.46 -2.37
N SER A 78 -16.76 6.44 -2.10
CA SER A 78 -18.08 6.55 -2.72
C SER A 78 -18.00 6.94 -4.18
N ASP A 79 -18.74 6.24 -5.05
CA ASP A 79 -18.87 6.60 -6.46
C ASP A 79 -19.69 7.90 -6.67
N LEU A 80 -20.43 8.33 -5.66
CA LEU A 80 -21.33 9.50 -5.75
C LEU A 80 -20.74 10.77 -5.14
N THR A 81 -19.95 10.62 -4.07
CA THR A 81 -19.47 11.74 -3.25
C THR A 81 -17.96 11.76 -3.06
N GLY A 82 -17.28 10.71 -3.47
CA GLY A 82 -15.84 10.55 -3.45
C GLY A 82 -15.25 10.34 -4.83
N ASP A 83 -14.06 9.77 -4.89
CA ASP A 83 -13.38 9.47 -6.16
C ASP A 83 -13.72 8.07 -6.71
N GLY A 84 -14.48 7.28 -5.98
CA GLY A 84 -14.91 5.96 -6.39
C GLY A 84 -13.81 4.90 -6.43
N LYS A 85 -12.66 5.14 -5.81
CA LYS A 85 -11.51 4.22 -5.85
C LYS A 85 -11.31 3.47 -4.54
N LEU A 86 -10.48 2.45 -4.60
CA LEU A 86 -9.91 1.81 -3.43
C LEU A 86 -8.74 2.65 -2.91
N HIS A 87 -8.63 2.77 -1.61
CA HIS A 87 -7.53 3.45 -0.93
C HIS A 87 -6.84 2.50 0.04
N ALA A 88 -5.52 2.53 0.07
CA ALA A 88 -4.73 1.74 1.00
C ALA A 88 -4.72 2.42 2.39
N ALA A 89 -5.60 1.95 3.26
CA ALA A 89 -5.78 2.44 4.64
C ALA A 89 -6.72 1.51 5.44
N PRO A 90 -6.69 1.56 6.78
CA PRO A 90 -5.77 2.31 7.63
C PRO A 90 -4.41 1.64 7.75
N VAL A 91 -3.45 2.35 8.35
CA VAL A 91 -2.23 1.75 8.90
C VAL A 91 -2.63 0.85 10.07
N TRP A 92 -2.25 -0.44 10.02
CA TRP A 92 -2.74 -1.43 10.97
C TRP A 92 -1.72 -2.52 11.21
N ASP A 93 -1.56 -2.92 12.49
CA ASP A 93 -0.86 -4.14 12.92
C ASP A 93 0.61 -4.18 12.49
N PHE A 94 1.42 -3.32 13.08
CA PHE A 94 2.87 -3.22 12.85
C PHE A 94 3.67 -3.93 13.95
N ASP A 95 3.12 -4.98 14.55
CA ASP A 95 3.76 -5.71 15.64
C ASP A 95 5.00 -6.49 15.20
N VAL A 96 5.09 -6.87 13.93
CA VAL A 96 6.27 -7.53 13.32
C VAL A 96 7.15 -6.56 12.52
N ALA A 97 7.01 -5.25 12.75
CA ALA A 97 7.79 -4.19 12.13
C ALA A 97 9.00 -3.76 12.96
N LEU A 98 9.84 -2.90 12.38
CA LEU A 98 10.99 -2.24 13.03
C LEU A 98 11.97 -3.22 13.71
N GLY A 99 12.15 -4.41 13.13
CA GLY A 99 13.05 -5.43 13.65
C GLY A 99 12.54 -6.17 14.89
N ASN A 100 11.25 -6.01 15.25
CA ASN A 100 10.64 -6.71 16.38
C ASN A 100 10.54 -8.23 16.17
N TYR A 101 10.61 -8.70 14.94
CA TYR A 101 10.69 -10.11 14.58
C TYR A 101 12.06 -10.41 14.00
N THR A 102 12.89 -11.16 14.73
CA THR A 102 14.33 -11.22 14.45
C THR A 102 14.74 -12.28 13.44
N SER A 103 14.10 -13.46 13.42
CA SER A 103 14.47 -14.51 12.48
C SER A 103 13.41 -15.58 12.29
N ARG A 104 13.35 -16.16 11.10
CA ARG A 104 12.58 -17.37 10.78
C ARG A 104 13.31 -18.18 9.72
N ASN A 105 13.44 -19.50 9.95
CA ASN A 105 14.04 -20.42 8.99
C ASN A 105 15.45 -20.01 8.51
N GLY A 106 16.24 -19.38 9.39
CA GLY A 106 17.58 -18.90 9.06
C GLY A 106 17.63 -17.56 8.30
N THR A 107 16.51 -16.92 8.04
CA THR A 107 16.47 -15.58 7.48
C THR A 107 16.51 -14.56 8.61
N ASP A 108 17.48 -13.64 8.53
CA ASP A 108 17.58 -12.49 9.43
C ASP A 108 16.64 -11.38 8.95
N PHE A 109 15.70 -10.97 9.80
CA PHE A 109 14.73 -9.92 9.52
C PHE A 109 15.11 -8.58 10.16
N THR A 110 16.31 -8.45 10.69
CA THR A 110 16.78 -7.21 11.32
C THR A 110 17.65 -6.34 10.42
N ASP A 111 18.00 -6.82 9.23
CA ASP A 111 18.84 -6.09 8.29
C ASP A 111 18.08 -4.92 7.62
N PRO A 112 18.38 -3.65 7.99
CA PRO A 112 17.67 -2.50 7.45
C PRO A 112 18.04 -2.16 6.01
N THR A 113 19.01 -2.86 5.42
CA THR A 113 19.46 -2.64 4.03
C THR A 113 18.67 -3.45 3.01
N GLN A 114 17.81 -4.34 3.49
CA GLN A 114 16.99 -5.21 2.63
C GLN A 114 15.68 -4.51 2.21
N TRP A 115 15.16 -4.96 1.08
CA TRP A 115 13.80 -4.64 0.65
C TRP A 115 12.81 -5.61 1.30
N TRP A 116 11.85 -5.13 2.06
CA TRP A 116 10.90 -5.96 2.81
C TRP A 116 9.54 -6.03 2.12
N ALA A 117 8.93 -4.89 1.83
CA ALA A 117 7.65 -4.82 1.14
C ALA A 117 7.78 -5.18 -0.34
N LYS A 118 8.86 -4.76 -0.99
CA LYS A 118 9.12 -5.02 -2.41
C LYS A 118 9.37 -6.50 -2.73
N ILE A 119 9.97 -7.25 -1.80
CA ILE A 119 10.43 -8.63 -2.06
C ILE A 119 9.57 -9.66 -1.34
N SER A 120 8.79 -9.25 -0.33
CA SER A 120 7.97 -10.18 0.48
C SER A 120 8.73 -11.38 1.03
N ARG A 121 9.67 -11.12 1.93
CA ARG A 121 10.61 -12.16 2.42
C ARG A 121 10.01 -13.14 3.43
N MET A 122 8.89 -12.81 4.05
CA MET A 122 8.34 -13.63 5.12
C MET A 122 7.73 -14.95 4.62
N TYR A 123 7.19 -14.96 3.40
CA TYR A 123 6.46 -16.08 2.84
C TYR A 123 7.11 -16.59 1.55
N ASP A 124 8.27 -17.17 1.70
CA ASP A 124 8.90 -18.09 0.76
C ASP A 124 8.67 -17.78 -0.74
N ASN A 125 9.21 -16.66 -1.19
CA ASN A 125 9.31 -16.27 -2.61
C ASN A 125 7.99 -16.05 -3.37
N SER A 126 6.86 -15.95 -2.71
CA SER A 126 5.60 -15.67 -3.40
C SER A 126 5.33 -14.18 -3.59
N SER A 127 6.35 -13.41 -4.00
CA SER A 127 6.19 -11.98 -4.33
C SER A 127 5.04 -11.72 -5.32
N LYS A 128 4.71 -12.71 -6.15
CA LYS A 128 3.57 -12.65 -7.06
C LYS A 128 2.20 -12.57 -6.36
N TYR A 129 2.13 -12.89 -5.07
CA TYR A 129 0.90 -12.81 -4.28
C TYR A 129 0.91 -11.64 -3.29
N ASN A 130 1.99 -10.89 -3.23
CA ASN A 130 2.10 -9.72 -2.39
C ASN A 130 1.69 -8.48 -3.17
N VAL A 131 0.60 -7.83 -2.73
CA VAL A 131 0.05 -6.62 -3.37
C VAL A 131 1.10 -5.52 -3.48
N MET A 132 1.90 -5.28 -2.44
CA MET A 132 2.93 -4.23 -2.43
C MET A 132 4.05 -4.54 -3.42
N ALA A 133 4.58 -5.78 -3.37
CA ALA A 133 5.63 -6.21 -4.28
C ALA A 133 5.17 -6.16 -5.75
N GLN A 134 3.91 -6.46 -6.00
CA GLN A 134 3.33 -6.40 -7.35
C GLN A 134 3.07 -4.95 -7.79
N ALA A 135 2.54 -4.11 -6.91
CA ALA A 135 2.22 -2.71 -7.22
C ALA A 135 3.43 -1.93 -7.72
N VAL A 136 4.59 -2.10 -7.07
CA VAL A 136 5.82 -1.38 -7.46
C VAL A 136 6.50 -1.89 -8.73
N GLN A 137 5.96 -2.92 -9.38
CA GLN A 137 6.36 -3.30 -10.74
C GLN A 137 5.75 -2.36 -11.80
N HIS A 138 4.65 -1.67 -11.47
CA HIS A 138 4.03 -0.70 -12.36
C HIS A 138 4.73 0.65 -12.27
N GLU A 139 5.09 1.19 -13.44
CA GLU A 139 5.86 2.44 -13.53
C GLU A 139 5.15 3.62 -12.86
N GLU A 140 3.82 3.73 -13.00
CA GLU A 140 3.03 4.79 -12.38
C GLU A 140 3.13 4.77 -10.85
N VAL A 141 3.06 3.57 -10.24
CA VAL A 141 3.20 3.39 -8.79
C VAL A 141 4.64 3.72 -8.35
N TRP A 142 5.62 3.16 -9.07
CA TRP A 142 7.03 3.38 -8.72
C TRP A 142 7.46 4.84 -8.87
N ASN A 143 6.94 5.54 -9.86
CA ASN A 143 7.19 6.98 -10.03
C ASN A 143 6.58 7.78 -8.87
N LYS A 144 5.37 7.44 -8.42
CA LYS A 144 4.75 8.07 -7.26
C LYS A 144 5.51 7.75 -5.97
N VAL A 145 6.01 6.54 -5.79
CA VAL A 145 6.89 6.17 -4.66
C VAL A 145 8.13 7.06 -4.62
N LYS A 146 8.82 7.25 -5.76
CA LYS A 146 10.02 8.12 -5.83
C LYS A 146 9.69 9.58 -5.53
N GLU A 147 8.59 10.08 -6.06
CA GLU A 147 8.11 11.44 -5.79
C GLU A 147 7.88 11.66 -4.31
N LEU A 148 7.07 10.81 -3.67
CA LEU A 148 6.73 10.90 -2.26
C LEU A 148 7.95 10.69 -1.34
N TRP A 149 8.86 9.81 -1.71
CA TRP A 149 10.11 9.64 -0.99
C TRP A 149 10.90 10.94 -0.91
N GLN A 150 11.03 11.64 -2.04
CA GLN A 150 11.81 12.88 -2.09
C GLN A 150 11.09 14.08 -1.46
N SER A 151 9.78 14.19 -1.69
CA SER A 151 8.99 15.37 -1.29
C SER A 151 8.51 15.32 0.16
N GLU A 152 8.34 14.13 0.74
CA GLU A 152 7.74 13.96 2.06
C GLU A 152 8.56 13.10 3.01
N PHE A 153 8.94 11.87 2.63
CA PHE A 153 9.61 10.95 3.54
C PHE A 153 11.02 11.40 3.88
N MET A 154 11.84 11.75 2.91
CA MET A 154 13.20 12.24 3.18
C MET A 154 13.23 13.52 4.03
N PRO A 155 12.40 14.54 3.77
CA PRO A 155 12.30 15.70 4.65
C PRO A 155 11.88 15.33 6.07
N ALA A 156 10.91 14.42 6.25
CA ALA A 156 10.49 13.95 7.56
C ALA A 156 11.60 13.22 8.32
N ILE A 157 12.31 12.32 7.65
CA ILE A 157 13.44 11.58 8.22
C ILE A 157 14.56 12.55 8.65
N LYS A 158 14.94 13.51 7.79
CA LYS A 158 15.96 14.52 8.12
C LYS A 158 15.56 15.37 9.32
N TYR A 159 14.28 15.71 9.45
CA TYR A 159 13.78 16.41 10.63
C TYR A 159 13.89 15.55 11.90
N ILE A 160 13.47 14.29 11.85
CA ILE A 160 13.57 13.36 12.98
C ILE A 160 15.02 13.14 13.41
N LEU A 161 15.96 13.09 12.45
CA LEU A 161 17.40 12.96 12.73
C LEU A 161 18.07 14.26 13.19
N GLY A 162 17.34 15.38 13.24
CA GLY A 162 17.90 16.69 13.61
C GLY A 162 18.77 17.32 12.50
N GLU A 163 18.75 16.79 11.29
CA GLU A 163 19.51 17.31 10.15
C GLU A 163 18.84 18.49 9.47
N SER A 164 17.58 18.78 9.81
CA SER A 164 16.81 19.90 9.27
C SER A 164 15.85 20.46 10.32
N THR A 165 15.80 21.77 10.43
CA THR A 165 14.82 22.50 11.26
C THR A 165 13.58 22.93 10.49
N ALA A 166 13.60 22.75 9.18
CA ALA A 166 12.59 23.26 8.26
C ALA A 166 11.60 22.18 7.81
N TYR A 167 11.05 21.40 8.75
CA TYR A 167 9.95 20.51 8.39
C TYR A 167 8.62 21.22 8.62
N THR A 168 7.97 21.60 7.52
CA THR A 168 6.70 22.33 7.51
C THR A 168 5.47 21.45 7.38
N ALA A 169 5.56 20.14 7.68
CA ALA A 169 4.36 19.29 7.67
C ALA A 169 3.41 19.74 8.78
N THR A 170 2.33 20.33 8.36
CA THR A 170 1.22 20.81 9.19
C THR A 170 0.68 19.70 10.12
N LYS A 171 0.86 18.44 9.74
CA LYS A 171 0.38 17.28 10.50
C LYS A 171 1.22 16.92 11.73
N ILE A 172 2.53 17.21 11.73
CA ILE A 172 3.36 16.98 12.95
C ILE A 172 3.13 18.08 13.98
N LYS A 173 2.86 19.30 13.54
CA LYS A 173 2.48 20.39 14.48
C LYS A 173 1.17 20.11 15.23
N THR A 174 0.30 19.26 14.67
CA THR A 174 -0.92 18.82 15.36
C THR A 174 -0.67 17.72 16.38
N LEU A 175 0.39 16.94 16.27
CA LEU A 175 0.79 15.94 17.28
C LEU A 175 1.45 16.59 18.50
N ASP A 176 2.19 17.69 18.32
CA ASP A 176 2.75 18.49 19.43
C ASP A 176 1.67 19.25 20.25
N ALA A 177 0.43 19.28 19.76
CA ALA A 177 -0.70 19.96 20.40
C ALA A 177 -1.61 19.01 21.21
N TYR A 178 -1.31 17.72 21.25
CA TYR A 178 -1.96 16.71 22.07
C TYR A 178 -1.04 16.18 23.16
#